data_c8a82bd155ce8c6d75fcf16adca81917
#
_entry.id   c8a82bd155ce8c6d75fcf16adca81917
#
_cell.length_a   1.000
_cell.length_b   1.000
_cell.length_c   1.000
_cell.angle_alpha   90.00
_cell.angle_beta   90.00
_cell.angle_gamma   90.00
#
_symmetry.space_group_name_H-M   'P 1'
#
loop_
_entity.id
_entity.type
_entity.pdbx_description
1 polymer ?
#
loop_
_entity_poly.entity_id
_entity_poly.type
_entity_poly.pdbx_seq_one_letter_code
_entity_poly.pdbx_strand_id
1 'polypeptide(L)'
;YRNKALLPLGIKKDGSLSMGFYAVNSHRIVDCEECRLQPEEFNRAMGAFREWAAAYGDPVYDEATHSGRMRRLYLRKGEMTGQILACVVVNGNGLHHESELIEALKQAVPGLASVVINSNRERTNVALGQKCRTLYGMDTIEDTLCGLRFKLSPLSFYQVNRTQAERLYEVAARYAGLTGQELLLDLYCGAGTIGLSMAGMARRLLGVEIVPQAVENARENARLNGIENAEFFCGDAGEAARMLAERGERPDVIVLDPPRKGCSPDLVRTVAEFGPKRIVYVSCDPATLARDLKLFAELGYPPVEAAPVDMFPGTAHVETVVLLSKGEIDSKKVRVEFSLEDMDM
;
A
#
# COMPACT_ATOMS: atom_id res chain seq x y z
N TYR A 1 7.43 9.98 -8.80
CA TYR A 1 6.62 9.95 -7.58
C TYR A 1 6.50 8.57 -6.92
N ARG A 2 6.90 7.48 -7.63
CA ARG A 2 6.77 6.11 -7.12
C ARG A 2 7.98 5.69 -6.30
N ASN A 3 7.77 5.32 -5.06
CA ASN A 3 8.82 4.83 -4.16
C ASN A 3 9.00 3.31 -4.18
N LYS A 4 8.33 2.62 -5.11
CA LYS A 4 8.37 1.16 -5.25
C LYS A 4 8.32 0.75 -6.72
N ALA A 5 9.19 -0.18 -7.11
CA ALA A 5 9.17 -0.88 -8.38
C ALA A 5 9.08 -2.40 -8.18
N LEU A 6 8.34 -3.05 -9.05
CA LEU A 6 8.29 -4.52 -9.15
C LEU A 6 8.41 -4.88 -10.63
N LEU A 7 9.58 -5.38 -11.00
CA LEU A 7 10.03 -5.55 -12.38
C LEU A 7 10.11 -7.03 -12.71
N PRO A 8 9.18 -7.61 -13.47
CA PRO A 8 9.30 -8.96 -13.99
C PRO A 8 10.52 -9.10 -14.89
N LEU A 9 11.12 -10.28 -14.86
CA LEU A 9 12.27 -10.67 -15.67
C LEU A 9 11.83 -11.64 -16.75
N GLY A 10 12.42 -11.51 -17.93
CA GLY A 10 12.21 -12.37 -19.09
C GLY A 10 13.45 -12.44 -19.96
N ILE A 11 13.36 -13.15 -21.08
CA ILE A 11 14.44 -13.26 -22.06
C ILE A 11 13.97 -12.66 -23.38
N LYS A 12 14.78 -11.78 -23.97
CA LYS A 12 14.57 -11.23 -25.31
C LYS A 12 14.86 -12.28 -26.39
N LYS A 13 14.49 -12.01 -27.63
CA LYS A 13 14.75 -12.90 -28.77
C LYS A 13 16.23 -13.14 -29.03
N ASP A 14 17.08 -12.18 -28.65
CA ASP A 14 18.54 -12.27 -28.78
C ASP A 14 19.22 -12.97 -27.59
N GLY A 15 18.43 -13.48 -26.65
CA GLY A 15 18.92 -14.16 -25.45
C GLY A 15 19.29 -13.25 -24.28
N SER A 16 19.23 -11.94 -24.45
CA SER A 16 19.51 -10.98 -23.37
C SER A 16 18.36 -10.86 -22.37
N LEU A 17 18.67 -10.35 -21.15
CA LEU A 17 17.69 -10.12 -20.10
C LEU A 17 16.69 -9.03 -20.53
N SER A 18 15.39 -9.33 -20.45
CA SER A 18 14.30 -8.36 -20.45
C SER A 18 13.87 -8.08 -19.01
N MET A 19 13.77 -6.81 -18.63
CA MET A 19 13.29 -6.38 -17.32
C MET A 19 12.46 -5.09 -17.48
N GLY A 20 11.24 -5.08 -16.96
CA GLY A 20 10.38 -3.91 -17.16
C GLY A 20 9.00 -4.12 -16.57
N PHE A 21 7.96 -3.87 -17.35
CA PHE A 21 6.57 -3.93 -16.90
C PHE A 21 5.73 -4.82 -17.85
N TYR A 22 4.69 -5.43 -17.32
CA TYR A 22 3.75 -6.16 -18.16
C TYR A 22 2.94 -5.20 -19.04
N ALA A 23 2.78 -5.54 -20.31
CA ALA A 23 1.81 -4.89 -21.17
C ALA A 23 0.40 -5.18 -20.65
N VAL A 24 -0.52 -4.23 -20.88
CA VAL A 24 -1.90 -4.32 -20.40
C VAL A 24 -2.53 -5.67 -20.81
N ASN A 25 -3.17 -6.33 -19.84
CA ASN A 25 -3.85 -7.61 -19.99
C ASN A 25 -2.97 -8.74 -20.56
N SER A 26 -1.66 -8.72 -20.28
CA SER A 26 -0.74 -9.75 -20.78
C SER A 26 0.43 -9.97 -19.83
N HIS A 27 1.14 -11.12 -20.00
CA HIS A 27 2.42 -11.40 -19.35
C HIS A 27 3.62 -11.00 -20.23
N ARG A 28 3.39 -10.31 -21.35
CA ARG A 28 4.47 -9.80 -22.20
C ARG A 28 5.17 -8.65 -21.50
N ILE A 29 6.46 -8.79 -21.27
CA ILE A 29 7.28 -7.74 -20.65
C ILE A 29 7.60 -6.67 -21.71
N VAL A 30 7.29 -5.44 -21.39
CA VAL A 30 7.81 -4.25 -22.07
C VAL A 30 9.12 -3.90 -21.36
N ASP A 31 10.23 -4.12 -22.06
CA ASP A 31 11.56 -3.85 -21.51
C ASP A 31 11.71 -2.36 -21.18
N CYS A 32 12.30 -2.06 -20.04
CA CYS A 32 12.46 -0.70 -19.54
C CYS A 32 13.89 -0.53 -19.03
N GLU A 33 14.65 0.33 -19.68
CA GLU A 33 16.01 0.67 -19.26
C GLU A 33 15.98 1.83 -18.25
N GLU A 34 15.08 2.78 -18.47
CA GLU A 34 14.90 3.96 -17.63
C GLU A 34 13.41 4.23 -17.42
N CYS A 35 12.99 4.49 -16.18
CA CYS A 35 11.62 4.85 -15.84
C CYS A 35 11.58 6.19 -15.11
N ARG A 36 10.96 7.20 -15.74
CA ARG A 36 10.82 8.55 -15.17
C ARG A 36 9.82 8.68 -14.04
N LEU A 37 8.99 7.65 -13.81
CA LEU A 37 8.06 7.62 -12.68
C LEU A 37 8.75 7.23 -11.37
N GLN A 38 9.95 6.68 -11.47
CA GLN A 38 10.71 6.11 -10.35
C GLN A 38 11.93 6.97 -10.00
N PRO A 39 12.46 6.84 -8.77
CA PRO A 39 13.70 7.49 -8.39
C PRO A 39 14.87 7.06 -9.29
N GLU A 40 15.83 7.95 -9.48
CA GLU A 40 17.03 7.70 -10.27
C GLU A 40 17.86 6.51 -9.73
N GLU A 41 17.85 6.31 -8.42
CA GLU A 41 18.53 5.19 -7.76
C GLU A 41 17.98 3.83 -8.24
N PHE A 42 16.70 3.79 -8.65
CA PHE A 42 16.11 2.57 -9.21
C PHE A 42 16.62 2.30 -10.62
N ASN A 43 16.78 3.32 -11.45
CA ASN A 43 17.38 3.19 -12.78
C ASN A 43 18.82 2.67 -12.68
N ARG A 44 19.61 3.18 -11.71
CA ARG A 44 20.95 2.69 -11.43
C ARG A 44 20.96 1.25 -10.94
N ALA A 45 20.03 0.89 -10.03
CA ALA A 45 19.89 -0.48 -9.56
C ALA A 45 19.53 -1.45 -10.71
N MET A 46 18.63 -1.01 -11.61
CA MET A 46 18.25 -1.78 -12.79
C MET A 46 19.45 -2.01 -13.72
N GLY A 47 20.27 -0.98 -13.97
CA GLY A 47 21.50 -1.06 -14.76
C GLY A 47 22.49 -2.05 -14.15
N ALA A 48 22.84 -1.87 -12.88
CA ALA A 48 23.74 -2.76 -12.15
C ALA A 48 23.25 -4.22 -12.10
N PHE A 49 21.95 -4.43 -11.90
CA PHE A 49 21.37 -5.77 -11.94
C PHE A 49 21.47 -6.41 -13.32
N ARG A 50 21.29 -5.66 -14.41
CA ARG A 50 21.46 -6.16 -15.80
C ARG A 50 22.89 -6.57 -16.08
N GLU A 51 23.86 -5.75 -15.68
CA GLU A 51 25.29 -6.04 -15.85
C GLU A 51 25.70 -7.28 -15.06
N TRP A 52 25.28 -7.38 -13.80
CA TRP A 52 25.51 -8.56 -12.99
C TRP A 52 24.84 -9.81 -13.59
N ALA A 53 23.59 -9.70 -14.04
CA ALA A 53 22.87 -10.82 -14.62
C ALA A 53 23.48 -11.29 -15.93
N ALA A 54 24.05 -10.40 -16.75
CA ALA A 54 24.78 -10.76 -17.96
C ALA A 54 26.10 -11.49 -17.69
N ALA A 55 26.80 -11.13 -16.59
CA ALA A 55 28.09 -11.73 -16.22
C ALA A 55 27.94 -13.05 -15.42
N TYR A 56 26.96 -13.10 -14.51
CA TYR A 56 26.85 -14.14 -13.49
C TYR A 56 25.44 -14.71 -13.30
N GLY A 57 24.42 -14.12 -13.97
CA GLY A 57 23.02 -14.35 -13.66
C GLY A 57 22.60 -15.81 -13.80
N ASP A 58 21.77 -16.23 -12.88
CA ASP A 58 21.01 -17.49 -12.97
C ASP A 58 20.01 -17.44 -14.12
N PRO A 59 19.55 -18.59 -14.63
CA PRO A 59 18.50 -18.64 -15.64
C PRO A 59 17.22 -17.90 -15.16
N VAL A 60 16.66 -17.10 -16.07
CA VAL A 60 15.37 -16.43 -15.81
C VAL A 60 14.26 -17.47 -15.72
N TYR A 61 13.33 -17.27 -14.80
CA TYR A 61 12.20 -18.15 -14.58
C TYR A 61 11.22 -18.09 -15.75
N ASP A 62 10.87 -19.26 -16.25
CA ASP A 62 9.85 -19.47 -17.29
C ASP A 62 8.56 -20.00 -16.65
N GLU A 63 7.48 -19.25 -16.79
CA GLU A 63 6.16 -19.59 -16.22
C GLU A 63 5.54 -20.85 -16.85
N ALA A 64 5.83 -21.14 -18.12
CA ALA A 64 5.28 -22.27 -18.83
C ALA A 64 5.90 -23.61 -18.38
N THR A 65 7.22 -23.62 -18.24
CA THR A 65 7.97 -24.84 -17.85
C THR A 65 8.21 -24.92 -16.35
N HIS A 66 7.97 -23.83 -15.60
CA HIS A 66 8.27 -23.70 -14.19
C HIS A 66 9.74 -23.94 -13.85
N SER A 67 10.63 -23.62 -14.79
CA SER A 67 12.06 -23.74 -14.67
C SER A 67 12.75 -22.39 -14.62
N GLY A 68 14.04 -22.38 -14.30
CA GLY A 68 14.78 -21.14 -14.07
C GLY A 68 14.60 -20.60 -12.66
N ARG A 69 15.36 -19.55 -12.32
CA ARG A 69 15.50 -19.08 -10.94
C ARG A 69 15.06 -17.64 -10.75
N MET A 70 15.54 -16.69 -11.56
CA MET A 70 15.28 -15.27 -11.38
C MET A 70 13.88 -14.89 -11.89
N ARG A 71 12.99 -14.41 -11.01
CA ARG A 71 11.61 -14.08 -11.36
C ARG A 71 11.38 -12.59 -11.52
N ARG A 72 11.82 -11.78 -10.53
CA ARG A 72 11.56 -10.33 -10.49
C ARG A 72 12.66 -9.59 -9.73
N LEU A 73 12.86 -8.34 -10.09
CA LEU A 73 13.57 -7.38 -9.26
C LEU A 73 12.54 -6.47 -8.58
N TYR A 74 12.62 -6.36 -7.27
CA TYR A 74 11.81 -5.46 -6.45
C TYR A 74 12.70 -4.40 -5.84
N LEU A 75 12.30 -3.13 -5.95
CA LEU A 75 13.00 -1.98 -5.38
C LEU A 75 12.04 -1.16 -4.54
N ARG A 76 12.52 -0.66 -3.40
CA ARG A 76 11.78 0.24 -2.53
C ARG A 76 12.70 1.32 -1.99
N LYS A 77 12.17 2.55 -1.89
CA LYS A 77 12.85 3.70 -1.31
C LYS A 77 12.07 4.24 -0.11
N GLY A 78 12.76 4.53 0.99
CA GLY A 78 12.28 5.45 2.00
C GLY A 78 12.57 6.87 1.50
N GLU A 79 11.53 7.61 1.13
CA GLU A 79 11.70 8.93 0.49
C GLU A 79 12.36 9.94 1.42
N MET A 80 12.02 9.92 2.71
CA MET A 80 12.58 10.84 3.70
C MET A 80 13.95 10.42 4.21
N THR A 81 14.21 9.11 4.27
CA THR A 81 15.48 8.58 4.77
C THR A 81 16.53 8.40 3.68
N GLY A 82 16.10 8.35 2.40
CA GLY A 82 16.96 8.01 1.27
C GLY A 82 17.40 6.55 1.23
N GLN A 83 16.93 5.71 2.15
CA GLN A 83 17.28 4.28 2.21
C GLN A 83 16.67 3.52 1.04
N ILE A 84 17.47 2.65 0.40
CA ILE A 84 17.04 1.79 -0.70
C ILE A 84 17.10 0.32 -0.26
N LEU A 85 16.02 -0.40 -0.54
CA LEU A 85 15.94 -1.84 -0.44
C LEU A 85 15.83 -2.45 -1.83
N ALA A 86 16.74 -3.35 -2.18
CA ALA A 86 16.68 -4.18 -3.36
C ALA A 86 16.32 -5.62 -2.96
N CYS A 87 15.34 -6.22 -3.63
CA CYS A 87 14.94 -7.59 -3.37
C CYS A 87 14.85 -8.36 -4.69
N VAL A 88 15.52 -9.51 -4.77
CA VAL A 88 15.38 -10.41 -5.92
C VAL A 88 14.41 -11.51 -5.56
N VAL A 89 13.35 -11.65 -6.35
CA VAL A 89 12.39 -12.74 -6.22
C VAL A 89 12.88 -13.94 -7.01
N VAL A 90 12.98 -15.08 -6.35
CA VAL A 90 13.55 -16.28 -6.95
C VAL A 90 12.65 -17.51 -6.81
N ASN A 91 12.68 -18.38 -7.81
CA ASN A 91 12.15 -19.74 -7.73
C ASN A 91 13.23 -20.63 -7.07
N GLY A 92 13.36 -20.52 -5.76
CA GLY A 92 14.42 -21.18 -5.01
C GLY A 92 14.69 -20.51 -3.66
N ASN A 93 15.87 -20.71 -3.10
CA ASN A 93 16.28 -20.15 -1.81
C ASN A 93 17.36 -19.06 -1.92
N GLY A 94 17.91 -18.85 -3.12
CA GLY A 94 18.99 -17.90 -3.35
C GLY A 94 19.45 -17.88 -4.81
N LEU A 95 20.50 -17.13 -5.06
CA LEU A 95 21.17 -16.98 -6.34
C LEU A 95 22.60 -17.51 -6.26
N HIS A 96 23.19 -17.81 -7.40
CA HIS A 96 24.64 -17.89 -7.48
C HIS A 96 25.20 -16.46 -7.50
N HIS A 97 26.46 -16.30 -7.07
CA HIS A 97 27.15 -15.00 -7.11
C HIS A 97 26.42 -13.86 -6.39
N GLU A 98 25.81 -14.16 -5.22
CA GLU A 98 25.13 -13.15 -4.38
C GLU A 98 26.10 -12.05 -3.91
N SER A 99 27.37 -12.39 -3.65
CA SER A 99 28.39 -11.42 -3.22
C SER A 99 28.66 -10.37 -4.29
N GLU A 100 28.76 -10.80 -5.55
CA GLU A 100 28.99 -9.95 -6.71
C GLU A 100 27.77 -9.05 -6.97
N LEU A 101 26.56 -9.58 -6.76
CA LEU A 101 25.33 -8.77 -6.84
C LEU A 101 25.32 -7.67 -5.78
N ILE A 102 25.67 -8.00 -4.53
CA ILE A 102 25.73 -7.02 -3.45
C ILE A 102 26.74 -5.92 -3.79
N GLU A 103 27.93 -6.26 -4.24
CA GLU A 103 28.97 -5.28 -4.57
C GLU A 103 28.56 -4.40 -5.76
N ALA A 104 27.96 -4.98 -6.81
CA ALA A 104 27.44 -4.22 -7.94
C ALA A 104 26.37 -3.19 -7.50
N LEU A 105 25.41 -3.61 -6.68
CA LEU A 105 24.37 -2.72 -6.17
C LEU A 105 24.93 -1.65 -5.22
N LYS A 106 25.90 -1.98 -4.34
CA LYS A 106 26.55 -1.01 -3.44
C LYS A 106 27.29 0.08 -4.20
N GLN A 107 27.95 -0.28 -5.30
CA GLN A 107 28.68 0.68 -6.14
C GLN A 107 27.74 1.61 -6.91
N ALA A 108 26.61 1.07 -7.42
CA ALA A 108 25.72 1.80 -8.30
C ALA A 108 24.66 2.63 -7.56
N VAL A 109 24.24 2.20 -6.35
CA VAL A 109 23.05 2.71 -5.68
C VAL A 109 23.39 3.46 -4.40
N PRO A 110 23.46 4.79 -4.44
CA PRO A 110 23.57 5.59 -3.22
C PRO A 110 22.38 5.32 -2.28
N GLY A 111 22.68 5.15 -0.99
CA GLY A 111 21.65 4.87 0.01
C GLY A 111 21.16 3.41 0.04
N LEU A 112 21.82 2.49 -0.66
CA LEU A 112 21.51 1.06 -0.53
C LEU A 112 21.69 0.60 0.93
N ALA A 113 20.57 0.29 1.59
CA ALA A 113 20.51 -0.10 2.98
C ALA A 113 20.20 -1.60 3.18
N SER A 114 19.62 -2.23 2.17
CA SER A 114 19.19 -3.62 2.27
C SER A 114 19.22 -4.33 0.92
N VAL A 115 19.72 -5.58 0.92
CA VAL A 115 19.57 -6.53 -0.21
C VAL A 115 18.96 -7.81 0.33
N VAL A 116 17.86 -8.25 -0.27
CA VAL A 116 17.03 -9.36 0.19
C VAL A 116 16.78 -10.36 -0.94
N ILE A 117 16.74 -11.64 -0.62
CA ILE A 117 16.13 -12.66 -1.48
C ILE A 117 14.72 -12.95 -0.98
N ASN A 118 13.75 -12.93 -1.89
CA ASN A 118 12.40 -13.41 -1.64
C ASN A 118 12.18 -14.74 -2.36
N SER A 119 11.85 -15.77 -1.60
CA SER A 119 11.61 -17.13 -2.09
C SER A 119 10.16 -17.29 -2.54
N ASN A 120 9.92 -17.36 -3.83
CA ASN A 120 8.60 -17.64 -4.40
C ASN A 120 8.69 -18.85 -5.35
N ARG A 121 8.31 -20.02 -4.86
CA ARG A 121 8.32 -21.29 -5.61
C ARG A 121 6.96 -21.68 -6.18
N GLU A 122 5.95 -20.88 -5.92
CA GLU A 122 4.60 -21.22 -6.29
C GLU A 122 4.30 -20.89 -7.76
N ARG A 123 3.43 -21.69 -8.39
CA ARG A 123 2.88 -21.47 -9.73
C ARG A 123 1.67 -20.54 -9.67
N THR A 124 1.87 -19.33 -9.18
CA THR A 124 0.80 -18.35 -9.01
C THR A 124 1.20 -17.00 -9.58
N ASN A 125 0.22 -16.13 -9.81
CA ASN A 125 0.42 -14.73 -10.18
C ASN A 125 0.89 -13.85 -9.00
N VAL A 126 0.99 -14.41 -7.79
CA VAL A 126 1.50 -13.70 -6.61
C VAL A 126 2.96 -13.35 -6.84
N ALA A 127 3.24 -12.07 -6.72
CA ALA A 127 4.56 -11.53 -7.09
C ALA A 127 5.68 -11.92 -6.12
N LEU A 128 5.38 -11.93 -4.81
CA LEU A 128 6.31 -12.20 -3.71
C LEU A 128 5.87 -13.44 -2.94
N GLY A 129 6.82 -14.29 -2.60
CA GLY A 129 6.61 -15.38 -1.65
C GLY A 129 6.64 -14.89 -0.21
N GLN A 130 6.30 -15.77 0.74
CA GLN A 130 6.20 -15.43 2.17
C GLN A 130 7.58 -15.40 2.88
N LYS A 131 8.61 -15.96 2.29
CA LYS A 131 9.93 -16.08 2.92
C LYS A 131 10.93 -15.12 2.32
N CYS A 132 11.57 -14.33 3.19
CA CYS A 132 12.67 -13.45 2.84
C CYS A 132 13.95 -13.85 3.58
N ARG A 133 15.10 -13.66 2.92
CA ARG A 133 16.44 -13.84 3.49
C ARG A 133 17.27 -12.61 3.17
N THR A 134 17.78 -11.94 4.19
CA THR A 134 18.64 -10.78 4.03
C THR A 134 20.03 -11.20 3.62
N LEU A 135 20.56 -10.58 2.57
CA LEU A 135 21.92 -10.76 2.08
C LEU A 135 22.87 -9.68 2.59
N TYR A 136 22.35 -8.44 2.68
CA TYR A 136 23.13 -7.27 3.11
C TYR A 136 22.23 -6.30 3.88
N GLY A 137 22.79 -5.69 4.92
CA GLY A 137 22.11 -4.69 5.72
C GLY A 137 20.99 -5.25 6.59
N MET A 138 19.88 -4.52 6.70
CA MET A 138 18.72 -4.88 7.50
C MET A 138 17.66 -5.58 6.62
N ASP A 139 16.73 -6.29 7.24
CA ASP A 139 15.58 -6.90 6.55
C ASP A 139 14.51 -5.86 6.17
N THR A 140 14.61 -4.66 6.71
CA THR A 140 13.71 -3.53 6.48
C THR A 140 14.50 -2.25 6.22
N ILE A 141 13.86 -1.29 5.55
CA ILE A 141 14.26 0.12 5.53
C ILE A 141 13.24 0.94 6.32
N GLU A 142 13.58 2.17 6.64
CA GLU A 142 12.68 3.09 7.32
C GLU A 142 12.24 4.23 6.38
N ASP A 143 11.02 4.71 6.57
CA ASP A 143 10.53 5.95 6.00
C ASP A 143 9.68 6.72 7.00
N THR A 144 9.39 7.98 6.70
CA THR A 144 8.52 8.84 7.52
C THR A 144 7.29 9.25 6.72
N LEU A 145 6.10 9.09 7.32
CA LEU A 145 4.81 9.48 6.75
C LEU A 145 3.98 10.16 7.83
N CYS A 146 3.46 11.36 7.59
CA CYS A 146 2.73 12.17 8.57
C CYS A 146 3.49 12.35 9.90
N GLY A 147 4.81 12.50 9.84
CA GLY A 147 5.67 12.64 11.02
C GLY A 147 5.96 11.34 11.79
N LEU A 148 5.37 10.21 11.40
CA LEU A 148 5.59 8.90 12.01
C LEU A 148 6.59 8.07 11.21
N ARG A 149 7.42 7.29 11.93
CA ARG A 149 8.38 6.37 11.31
C ARG A 149 7.70 5.02 11.05
N PHE A 150 8.00 4.44 9.89
CA PHE A 150 7.51 3.13 9.47
C PHE A 150 8.67 2.26 9.00
N LYS A 151 8.68 1.00 9.44
CA LYS A 151 9.58 -0.03 8.91
C LYS A 151 8.95 -0.71 7.71
N LEU A 152 9.69 -0.80 6.63
CA LEU A 152 9.25 -1.29 5.33
C LEU A 152 10.07 -2.50 4.90
N SER A 153 9.46 -3.68 4.93
CA SER A 153 10.01 -4.90 4.32
C SER A 153 9.55 -5.02 2.86
N PRO A 154 10.07 -5.98 2.07
CA PRO A 154 9.50 -6.28 0.75
C PRO A 154 8.00 -6.59 0.79
N LEU A 155 7.51 -7.21 1.87
CA LEU A 155 6.13 -7.66 2.03
C LEU A 155 5.18 -6.58 2.62
N SER A 156 5.73 -5.49 3.18
CA SER A 156 4.91 -4.44 3.77
C SER A 156 4.13 -3.69 2.70
N PHE A 157 2.82 -3.48 2.93
CA PHE A 157 2.07 -2.48 2.16
C PHE A 157 2.49 -1.08 2.61
N TYR A 158 2.71 -0.19 1.66
CA TYR A 158 3.00 1.22 1.89
C TYR A 158 2.65 1.99 0.62
N GLN A 159 2.05 3.15 0.74
CA GLN A 159 1.62 3.97 -0.40
C GLN A 159 2.80 4.38 -1.28
N VAL A 160 2.64 4.18 -2.59
CA VAL A 160 3.73 4.39 -3.55
C VAL A 160 4.04 5.86 -3.87
N ASN A 161 3.12 6.76 -3.53
CA ASN A 161 3.26 8.20 -3.67
C ASN A 161 3.10 8.83 -2.29
N ARG A 162 4.21 8.98 -1.57
CA ARG A 162 4.24 9.46 -0.20
C ARG A 162 3.57 10.82 -0.04
N THR A 163 3.91 11.78 -0.91
CA THR A 163 3.36 13.14 -0.84
C THR A 163 1.84 13.17 -0.97
N GLN A 164 1.29 12.39 -1.90
CA GLN A 164 -0.16 12.30 -2.05
C GLN A 164 -0.81 11.48 -0.93
N ALA A 165 -0.10 10.48 -0.38
CA ALA A 165 -0.58 9.75 0.79
C ALA A 165 -0.74 10.66 2.02
N GLU A 166 0.20 11.59 2.25
CA GLU A 166 0.07 12.59 3.33
C GLU A 166 -1.16 13.47 3.11
N ARG A 167 -1.40 13.95 1.89
CA ARG A 167 -2.60 14.73 1.57
C ARG A 167 -3.89 13.94 1.77
N LEU A 168 -3.89 12.68 1.35
CA LEU A 168 -5.03 11.77 1.55
C LEU A 168 -5.33 11.61 3.05
N TYR A 169 -4.31 11.41 3.87
CA TYR A 169 -4.44 11.25 5.32
C TYR A 169 -4.83 12.54 6.02
N GLU A 170 -4.35 13.71 5.56
CA GLU A 170 -4.81 15.02 6.02
C GLU A 170 -6.30 15.22 5.76
N VAL A 171 -6.79 14.84 4.58
CA VAL A 171 -8.23 14.89 4.26
C VAL A 171 -9.01 13.94 5.16
N ALA A 172 -8.53 12.70 5.32
CA ALA A 172 -9.17 11.72 6.19
C ALA A 172 -9.24 12.21 7.65
N ALA A 173 -8.17 12.79 8.19
CA ALA A 173 -8.12 13.35 9.53
C ALA A 173 -9.07 14.55 9.69
N ARG A 174 -9.14 15.45 8.71
CA ARG A 174 -10.09 16.56 8.70
C ARG A 174 -11.54 16.04 8.73
N TYR A 175 -11.86 15.03 7.94
CA TYR A 175 -13.20 14.43 7.90
C TYR A 175 -13.53 13.64 9.18
N ALA A 176 -12.56 12.99 9.77
CA ALA A 176 -12.69 12.33 11.08
C ALA A 176 -13.07 13.33 12.19
N GLY A 177 -12.49 14.54 12.15
CA GLY A 177 -12.83 15.63 13.08
C GLY A 177 -12.64 15.26 14.52
N LEU A 178 -11.52 14.58 14.84
CA LEU A 178 -11.17 14.10 16.17
C LEU A 178 -10.79 15.26 17.10
N THR A 179 -11.17 15.16 18.35
CA THR A 179 -10.94 16.19 19.41
C THR A 179 -10.16 15.65 20.62
N GLY A 180 -9.73 14.40 20.57
CA GLY A 180 -9.05 13.71 21.66
C GLY A 180 -9.99 12.91 22.57
N GLN A 181 -11.29 12.92 22.31
CA GLN A 181 -12.29 12.21 23.13
C GLN A 181 -12.87 10.97 22.44
N GLU A 182 -12.65 10.83 21.15
CA GLU A 182 -13.29 9.84 20.32
C GLU A 182 -12.59 8.48 20.39
N LEU A 183 -13.39 7.40 20.29
CA LEU A 183 -12.95 6.08 19.90
C LEU A 183 -12.94 6.00 18.38
N LEU A 184 -11.74 5.86 17.79
CA LEU A 184 -11.52 5.69 16.36
C LEU A 184 -11.41 4.20 16.04
N LEU A 185 -12.18 3.71 15.07
CA LEU A 185 -12.05 2.37 14.50
C LEU A 185 -11.53 2.48 13.06
N ASP A 186 -10.37 1.87 12.78
CA ASP A 186 -9.76 1.78 11.46
C ASP A 186 -9.94 0.34 10.92
N LEU A 187 -10.86 0.16 9.98
CA LEU A 187 -11.11 -1.12 9.32
C LEU A 187 -10.32 -1.20 8.03
N TYR A 188 -9.69 -2.35 7.79
CA TYR A 188 -8.67 -2.57 6.76
C TYR A 188 -7.38 -1.78 7.02
N CYS A 189 -6.95 -1.72 8.28
CA CYS A 189 -5.89 -0.81 8.71
C CYS A 189 -4.49 -1.11 8.12
N GLY A 190 -4.27 -2.28 7.52
CA GLY A 190 -2.96 -2.66 6.99
C GLY A 190 -1.88 -2.60 8.06
N ALA A 191 -0.78 -1.91 7.79
CA ALA A 191 0.28 -1.61 8.75
C ALA A 191 -0.05 -0.44 9.71
N GLY A 192 -1.31 -0.02 9.75
CA GLY A 192 -1.81 1.02 10.64
C GLY A 192 -1.57 2.45 10.16
N THR A 193 -1.20 2.68 8.90
CA THR A 193 -0.71 3.99 8.45
C THR A 193 -1.74 5.11 8.59
N ILE A 194 -3.02 4.86 8.27
CA ILE A 194 -4.09 5.86 8.39
C ILE A 194 -4.44 6.07 9.87
N GLY A 195 -4.79 5.01 10.58
CA GLY A 195 -5.19 5.10 11.99
C GLY A 195 -4.11 5.70 12.87
N LEU A 196 -2.86 5.24 12.75
CA LEU A 196 -1.75 5.76 13.54
C LEU A 196 -1.48 7.24 13.27
N SER A 197 -1.65 7.73 12.04
CA SER A 197 -1.49 9.17 11.73
C SER A 197 -2.49 10.05 12.48
N MET A 198 -3.60 9.49 12.94
CA MET A 198 -4.66 10.16 13.69
C MET A 198 -4.69 9.79 15.18
N ALA A 199 -3.89 8.81 15.63
CA ALA A 199 -3.95 8.29 17.00
C ALA A 199 -3.72 9.36 18.08
N GLY A 200 -2.84 10.33 17.82
CA GLY A 200 -2.60 11.46 18.72
C GLY A 200 -3.79 12.42 18.88
N MET A 201 -4.78 12.35 17.99
CA MET A 201 -6.01 13.15 18.02
C MET A 201 -7.22 12.35 18.53
N ALA A 202 -7.06 11.06 18.84
CA ALA A 202 -8.11 10.19 19.36
C ALA A 202 -7.85 9.79 20.81
N ARG A 203 -8.90 9.54 21.58
CA ARG A 203 -8.77 8.93 22.90
C ARG A 203 -8.22 7.51 22.83
N ARG A 204 -8.67 6.74 21.83
CA ARG A 204 -8.25 5.36 21.58
C ARG A 204 -8.43 4.99 20.11
N LEU A 205 -7.51 4.23 19.58
CA LEU A 205 -7.57 3.66 18.23
C LEU A 205 -7.74 2.15 18.32
N LEU A 206 -8.70 1.61 17.57
CA LEU A 206 -8.83 0.19 17.29
C LEU A 206 -8.57 -0.03 15.79
N GLY A 207 -7.62 -0.89 15.44
CA GLY A 207 -7.32 -1.27 14.07
C GLY A 207 -7.70 -2.72 13.80
N VAL A 208 -8.26 -3.00 12.63
CA VAL A 208 -8.62 -4.36 12.18
C VAL A 208 -8.02 -4.64 10.83
N GLU A 209 -7.34 -5.77 10.70
CA GLU A 209 -6.69 -6.22 9.45
C GLU A 209 -6.72 -7.76 9.36
N ILE A 210 -6.98 -8.29 8.18
CA ILE A 210 -7.07 -9.73 7.96
C ILE A 210 -5.70 -10.42 7.85
N VAL A 211 -4.66 -9.68 7.44
CA VAL A 211 -3.31 -10.20 7.23
C VAL A 211 -2.53 -10.18 8.54
N PRO A 212 -2.21 -11.34 9.16
CA PRO A 212 -1.52 -11.37 10.45
C PRO A 212 -0.21 -10.58 10.49
N GLN A 213 0.58 -10.67 9.42
CA GLN A 213 1.85 -9.93 9.35
C GLN A 213 1.65 -8.41 9.31
N ALA A 214 0.59 -7.92 8.68
CA ALA A 214 0.28 -6.50 8.67
C ALA A 214 -0.15 -6.00 10.05
N VAL A 215 -0.90 -6.82 10.81
CA VAL A 215 -1.24 -6.53 12.21
C VAL A 215 0.01 -6.41 13.09
N GLU A 216 0.96 -7.34 12.95
CA GLU A 216 2.24 -7.25 13.69
C GLU A 216 3.03 -6.01 13.28
N ASN A 217 3.05 -5.66 12.01
CA ASN A 217 3.68 -4.43 11.52
C ASN A 217 2.98 -3.18 12.13
N ALA A 218 1.65 -3.16 12.23
CA ALA A 218 0.91 -2.07 12.85
C ALA A 218 1.27 -1.90 14.33
N ARG A 219 1.35 -3.01 15.07
CA ARG A 219 1.79 -3.03 16.47
C ARG A 219 3.23 -2.54 16.64
N GLU A 220 4.13 -2.97 15.75
CA GLU A 220 5.52 -2.52 15.75
C GLU A 220 5.63 -1.04 15.42
N ASN A 221 4.88 -0.55 14.44
CA ASN A 221 4.83 0.86 14.07
C ASN A 221 4.27 1.73 15.20
N ALA A 222 3.25 1.27 15.93
CA ALA A 222 2.75 1.97 17.12
C ALA A 222 3.84 2.09 18.18
N ARG A 223 4.54 0.99 18.51
CA ARG A 223 5.65 0.98 19.48
C ARG A 223 6.81 1.86 19.04
N LEU A 224 7.18 1.82 17.76
CA LEU A 224 8.27 2.62 17.19
C LEU A 224 8.03 4.14 17.36
N ASN A 225 6.76 4.53 17.37
CA ASN A 225 6.33 5.93 17.48
C ASN A 225 5.82 6.30 18.89
N GLY A 226 5.93 5.42 19.88
CA GLY A 226 5.46 5.68 21.25
C GLY A 226 3.94 5.88 21.35
N ILE A 227 3.16 5.27 20.45
CA ILE A 227 1.70 5.33 20.44
C ILE A 227 1.17 4.21 21.33
N GLU A 228 0.63 4.56 22.49
CA GLU A 228 0.17 3.63 23.52
C GLU A 228 -1.36 3.43 23.52
N ASN A 229 -2.12 4.32 22.86
CA ASN A 229 -3.58 4.30 22.82
C ASN A 229 -4.15 3.52 21.61
N ALA A 230 -3.35 2.67 20.97
CA ALA A 230 -3.75 1.88 19.80
C ALA A 230 -3.75 0.37 20.09
N GLU A 231 -4.80 -0.31 19.67
CA GLU A 231 -4.93 -1.77 19.69
C GLU A 231 -5.24 -2.30 18.29
N PHE A 232 -4.66 -3.47 17.95
CA PHE A 232 -4.82 -4.06 16.62
C PHE A 232 -5.29 -5.51 16.73
N PHE A 233 -6.32 -5.85 15.94
CA PHE A 233 -6.96 -7.15 15.87
C PHE A 233 -6.76 -7.79 14.50
N CYS A 234 -6.42 -9.08 14.50
CA CYS A 234 -6.32 -9.87 13.28
C CYS A 234 -7.66 -10.56 13.00
N GLY A 235 -8.27 -10.26 11.86
CA GLY A 235 -9.52 -10.89 11.45
C GLY A 235 -10.17 -10.22 10.26
N ASP A 236 -11.19 -10.86 9.71
CA ASP A 236 -12.06 -10.24 8.71
C ASP A 236 -12.76 -9.01 9.30
N ALA A 237 -12.85 -7.94 8.51
CA ALA A 237 -13.40 -6.66 8.99
C ALA A 237 -14.86 -6.79 9.47
N GLY A 238 -15.69 -7.62 8.80
CA GLY A 238 -17.09 -7.84 9.20
C GLY A 238 -17.20 -8.66 10.47
N GLU A 239 -16.39 -9.72 10.63
CA GLU A 239 -16.37 -10.55 11.83
C GLU A 239 -15.83 -9.77 13.03
N ALA A 240 -14.74 -9.05 12.85
CA ALA A 240 -14.15 -8.25 13.90
C ALA A 240 -15.06 -7.09 14.33
N ALA A 241 -15.75 -6.44 13.38
CA ALA A 241 -16.73 -5.41 13.72
C ALA A 241 -17.86 -5.98 14.58
N ARG A 242 -18.42 -7.14 14.24
CA ARG A 242 -19.42 -7.82 15.08
C ARG A 242 -18.90 -8.15 16.49
N MET A 243 -17.70 -8.74 16.55
CA MET A 243 -17.05 -9.04 17.84
C MET A 243 -16.86 -7.78 18.72
N LEU A 244 -16.44 -6.67 18.12
CA LEU A 244 -16.28 -5.40 18.84
C LEU A 244 -17.64 -4.87 19.34
N ALA A 245 -18.69 -4.97 18.51
CA ALA A 245 -20.05 -4.61 18.91
C ALA A 245 -20.57 -5.44 20.09
N GLU A 246 -20.32 -6.75 20.09
CA GLU A 246 -20.67 -7.68 21.18
C GLU A 246 -19.91 -7.35 22.47
N ARG A 247 -18.66 -6.88 22.37
CA ARG A 247 -17.87 -6.40 23.51
C ARG A 247 -18.33 -5.04 24.06
N GLY A 248 -19.33 -4.44 23.43
CA GLY A 248 -19.85 -3.14 23.84
C GLY A 248 -19.03 -1.94 23.35
N GLU A 249 -18.06 -2.14 22.46
CA GLU A 249 -17.34 -1.02 21.85
C GLU A 249 -18.29 -0.17 21.01
N ARG A 250 -18.16 1.15 21.11
CA ARG A 250 -18.99 2.11 20.40
C ARG A 250 -18.09 3.17 19.76
N PRO A 251 -17.56 2.90 18.56
CA PRO A 251 -16.72 3.86 17.84
C PRO A 251 -17.49 5.15 17.54
N ASP A 252 -16.88 6.29 17.86
CA ASP A 252 -17.41 7.60 17.49
C ASP A 252 -17.14 7.93 16.02
N VAL A 253 -15.99 7.47 15.52
CA VAL A 253 -15.52 7.64 14.14
C VAL A 253 -15.02 6.30 13.60
N ILE A 254 -15.41 5.98 12.37
CA ILE A 254 -14.95 4.77 11.66
C ILE A 254 -14.27 5.19 10.35
N VAL A 255 -13.06 4.69 10.13
CA VAL A 255 -12.34 4.80 8.85
C VAL A 255 -12.44 3.47 8.12
N LEU A 256 -12.70 3.55 6.82
CA LEU A 256 -12.78 2.41 5.90
C LEU A 256 -11.80 2.66 4.75
N ASP A 257 -10.85 1.75 4.52
CA ASP A 257 -9.97 1.72 3.33
C ASP A 257 -10.01 0.33 2.68
N PRO A 258 -11.17 -0.09 2.14
CA PRO A 258 -11.35 -1.43 1.62
C PRO A 258 -10.58 -1.64 0.31
N PRO A 259 -10.30 -2.91 -0.08
CA PRO A 259 -9.77 -3.24 -1.39
C PRO A 259 -10.73 -2.82 -2.51
N ARG A 260 -10.29 -2.90 -3.78
CA ARG A 260 -11.06 -2.51 -4.98
C ARG A 260 -12.49 -3.05 -5.04
N LYS A 261 -12.78 -4.19 -4.45
CA LYS A 261 -14.13 -4.76 -4.39
C LYS A 261 -15.10 -3.99 -3.48
N GLY A 262 -14.62 -3.03 -2.70
CA GLY A 262 -15.40 -2.29 -1.71
C GLY A 262 -15.73 -3.13 -0.47
N CYS A 263 -16.67 -2.64 0.32
CA CYS A 263 -17.20 -3.32 1.50
C CYS A 263 -18.28 -4.35 1.13
N SER A 264 -18.41 -5.39 1.96
CA SER A 264 -19.57 -6.28 1.88
C SER A 264 -20.81 -5.56 2.44
N PRO A 265 -22.02 -5.88 1.93
CA PRO A 265 -23.27 -5.30 2.46
C PRO A 265 -23.44 -5.51 3.97
N ASP A 266 -22.99 -6.68 4.48
CA ASP A 266 -23.08 -6.98 5.90
C ASP A 266 -22.16 -6.11 6.75
N LEU A 267 -20.93 -5.84 6.28
CA LEU A 267 -20.04 -4.90 6.94
C LEU A 267 -20.64 -3.49 6.96
N VAL A 268 -21.20 -3.02 5.84
CA VAL A 268 -21.85 -1.70 5.76
C VAL A 268 -22.97 -1.58 6.80
N ARG A 269 -23.80 -2.62 6.95
CA ARG A 269 -24.86 -2.66 7.99
C ARG A 269 -24.28 -2.64 9.39
N THR A 270 -23.28 -3.47 9.68
CA THR A 270 -22.62 -3.50 10.99
C THR A 270 -22.00 -2.14 11.35
N VAL A 271 -21.34 -1.49 10.40
CA VAL A 271 -20.78 -0.15 10.58
C VAL A 271 -21.86 0.88 10.89
N ALA A 272 -23.00 0.83 10.18
CA ALA A 272 -24.12 1.72 10.44
C ALA A 272 -24.79 1.44 11.81
N GLU A 273 -24.85 0.18 12.24
CA GLU A 273 -25.40 -0.25 13.53
C GLU A 273 -24.57 0.23 14.73
N PHE A 274 -23.25 0.39 14.59
CA PHE A 274 -22.43 1.05 15.62
C PHE A 274 -22.93 2.46 15.96
N GLY A 275 -23.56 3.12 15.00
CA GLY A 275 -24.08 4.48 15.16
C GLY A 275 -23.00 5.55 15.27
N PRO A 276 -21.89 5.47 14.51
CA PRO A 276 -20.80 6.45 14.64
C PRO A 276 -21.31 7.86 14.24
N LYS A 277 -20.68 8.90 14.77
CA LYS A 277 -20.96 10.27 14.35
C LYS A 277 -20.49 10.52 12.93
N ARG A 278 -19.37 9.91 12.54
CA ARG A 278 -18.73 10.09 11.24
C ARG A 278 -18.16 8.77 10.73
N ILE A 279 -18.27 8.57 9.42
CA ILE A 279 -17.58 7.51 8.69
C ILE A 279 -16.72 8.20 7.63
N VAL A 280 -15.44 7.87 7.59
CA VAL A 280 -14.50 8.32 6.57
C VAL A 280 -14.20 7.13 5.67
N TYR A 281 -14.64 7.22 4.41
CA TYR A 281 -14.43 6.17 3.42
C TYR A 281 -13.35 6.58 2.44
N VAL A 282 -12.25 5.84 2.40
CA VAL A 282 -11.17 5.96 1.40
C VAL A 282 -11.39 4.91 0.33
N SER A 283 -11.32 5.28 -0.94
CA SER A 283 -11.57 4.34 -2.04
C SER A 283 -10.66 4.60 -3.24
N CYS A 284 -10.13 3.51 -3.79
CA CYS A 284 -9.38 3.50 -5.05
C CYS A 284 -10.24 3.13 -6.28
N ASP A 285 -11.55 2.89 -6.10
CA ASP A 285 -12.45 2.49 -7.18
C ASP A 285 -13.81 3.23 -7.07
N PRO A 286 -14.11 4.14 -8.00
CA PRO A 286 -15.32 4.95 -7.92
C PRO A 286 -16.62 4.16 -8.11
N ALA A 287 -16.59 3.01 -8.80
CA ALA A 287 -17.81 2.23 -9.05
C ALA A 287 -18.27 1.48 -7.79
N THR A 288 -17.33 0.85 -7.10
CA THR A 288 -17.62 0.17 -5.82
C THR A 288 -17.91 1.19 -4.72
N LEU A 289 -17.23 2.34 -4.72
CA LEU A 289 -17.55 3.45 -3.82
C LEU A 289 -19.01 3.89 -3.98
N ALA A 290 -19.47 4.19 -5.19
CA ALA A 290 -20.84 4.65 -5.44
C ALA A 290 -21.90 3.64 -4.97
N ARG A 291 -21.63 2.32 -5.17
CA ARG A 291 -22.48 1.23 -4.67
C ARG A 291 -22.57 1.26 -3.14
N ASP A 292 -21.43 1.35 -2.46
CA ASP A 292 -21.39 1.30 -1.00
C ASP A 292 -21.99 2.56 -0.36
N LEU A 293 -21.73 3.76 -0.95
CA LEU A 293 -22.33 5.01 -0.51
C LEU A 293 -23.85 5.01 -0.62
N LYS A 294 -24.41 4.37 -1.66
CA LYS A 294 -25.87 4.21 -1.79
C LYS A 294 -26.44 3.44 -0.59
N LEU A 295 -25.81 2.31 -0.24
CA LEU A 295 -26.27 1.51 0.90
C LEU A 295 -26.10 2.26 2.23
N PHE A 296 -24.99 2.98 2.44
CA PHE A 296 -24.81 3.83 3.62
C PHE A 296 -25.90 4.91 3.71
N ALA A 297 -26.25 5.56 2.60
CA ALA A 297 -27.30 6.57 2.58
C ALA A 297 -28.67 5.99 2.95
N GLU A 298 -29.02 4.79 2.47
CA GLU A 298 -30.24 4.06 2.84
C GLU A 298 -30.28 3.71 4.34
N LEU A 299 -29.11 3.56 4.98
CA LEU A 299 -28.95 3.29 6.41
C LEU A 299 -28.82 4.58 7.26
N GLY A 300 -29.04 5.75 6.67
CA GLY A 300 -29.02 7.04 7.36
C GLY A 300 -27.67 7.73 7.44
N TYR A 301 -26.69 7.30 6.63
CA TYR A 301 -25.38 7.91 6.50
C TYR A 301 -25.17 8.46 5.06
N PRO A 302 -25.83 9.56 4.68
CA PRO A 302 -25.60 10.14 3.38
C PRO A 302 -24.16 10.70 3.27
N PRO A 303 -23.57 10.72 2.04
CA PRO A 303 -22.33 11.42 1.80
C PRO A 303 -22.51 12.92 1.99
N VAL A 304 -21.58 13.55 2.72
CA VAL A 304 -21.62 14.98 3.06
C VAL A 304 -20.59 15.74 2.24
N GLU A 305 -19.40 15.20 2.12
CA GLU A 305 -18.29 15.80 1.40
C GLU A 305 -17.44 14.72 0.76
N ALA A 306 -16.85 15.00 -0.41
CA ALA A 306 -15.92 14.12 -1.10
C ALA A 306 -14.73 14.91 -1.60
N ALA A 307 -13.53 14.35 -1.48
CA ALA A 307 -12.29 14.94 -1.97
C ALA A 307 -11.52 13.90 -2.81
N PRO A 308 -11.25 14.17 -4.10
CA PRO A 308 -10.36 13.36 -4.90
C PRO A 308 -8.91 13.65 -4.55
N VAL A 309 -8.07 12.62 -4.61
CA VAL A 309 -6.61 12.71 -4.43
C VAL A 309 -5.92 11.98 -5.57
N ASP A 310 -5.11 12.69 -6.34
CA ASP A 310 -4.36 12.11 -7.46
C ASP A 310 -3.13 11.34 -6.95
N MET A 311 -3.38 10.13 -6.47
CA MET A 311 -2.34 9.20 -5.97
C MET A 311 -1.45 8.69 -7.10
N PHE A 312 -1.98 8.59 -8.32
CA PHE A 312 -1.34 7.98 -9.48
C PHE A 312 -1.34 8.90 -10.71
N PRO A 313 -0.63 10.06 -10.66
CA PRO A 313 -0.59 11.02 -11.74
C PRO A 313 -0.28 10.38 -13.10
N GLY A 314 -1.04 10.78 -14.13
CA GLY A 314 -0.90 10.24 -15.48
C GLY A 314 -1.61 8.89 -15.71
N THR A 315 -2.47 8.46 -14.79
CA THR A 315 -3.32 7.26 -14.94
C THR A 315 -4.81 7.62 -14.78
N ALA A 316 -5.70 6.69 -15.12
CA ALA A 316 -7.13 6.84 -14.89
C ALA A 316 -7.58 6.52 -13.44
N HIS A 317 -6.65 6.32 -12.52
CA HIS A 317 -6.94 5.97 -11.14
C HIS A 317 -6.92 7.21 -10.25
N VAL A 318 -8.00 7.43 -9.51
CA VAL A 318 -8.15 8.51 -8.53
C VAL A 318 -8.59 7.90 -7.20
N GLU A 319 -7.87 8.21 -6.14
CA GLU A 319 -8.32 7.93 -4.77
C GLU A 319 -9.38 8.97 -4.37
N THR A 320 -10.39 8.55 -3.65
CA THR A 320 -11.45 9.45 -3.19
C THR A 320 -11.70 9.24 -1.71
N VAL A 321 -11.64 10.30 -0.93
CA VAL A 321 -12.02 10.30 0.48
C VAL A 321 -13.41 10.88 0.62
N VAL A 322 -14.32 10.17 1.26
CA VAL A 322 -15.71 10.60 1.46
C VAL A 322 -16.04 10.66 2.95
N LEU A 323 -16.64 11.75 3.36
CA LEU A 323 -17.26 11.90 4.67
C LEU A 323 -18.73 11.52 4.60
N LEU A 324 -19.13 10.57 5.44
CA LEU A 324 -20.53 10.25 5.68
C LEU A 324 -20.90 10.58 7.14
N SER A 325 -22.08 11.06 7.38
CA SER A 325 -22.54 11.43 8.72
C SER A 325 -24.02 11.21 8.89
N LYS A 326 -24.40 10.87 10.11
CA LYS A 326 -25.79 10.82 10.56
C LYS A 326 -26.14 12.16 11.21
N GLY A 327 -26.88 13.01 10.48
CA GLY A 327 -27.26 14.35 10.92
C GLY A 327 -26.48 15.48 10.22
N GLU A 328 -26.83 16.73 10.56
CA GLU A 328 -26.17 17.89 9.97
C GLU A 328 -24.76 18.07 10.54
N ILE A 329 -23.79 18.10 9.62
CA ILE A 329 -22.44 18.60 9.90
C ILE A 329 -22.36 19.98 9.27
N ASP A 330 -21.78 20.92 10.02
CA ASP A 330 -21.48 22.27 9.52
C ASP A 330 -20.33 22.16 8.48
N SER A 331 -20.69 21.77 7.25
CA SER A 331 -19.76 21.69 6.12
C SER A 331 -20.00 22.89 5.21
N LYS A 332 -18.94 23.58 4.84
CA LYS A 332 -19.00 24.58 3.75
C LYS A 332 -19.32 23.83 2.46
N LYS A 333 -20.61 23.84 2.06
CA LYS A 333 -21.04 23.25 0.79
C LYS A 333 -20.39 24.04 -0.35
N VAL A 334 -19.46 23.42 -1.06
CA VAL A 334 -18.99 23.89 -2.35
C VAL A 334 -19.80 23.14 -3.41
N ARG A 335 -20.72 23.84 -4.07
CA ARG A 335 -21.42 23.30 -5.24
C ARG A 335 -20.48 23.42 -6.42
N VAL A 336 -20.03 22.31 -6.98
CA VAL A 336 -19.25 22.26 -8.22
C VAL A 336 -20.21 21.83 -9.32
N GLU A 337 -20.52 22.71 -10.24
CA GLU A 337 -21.27 22.40 -11.46
C GLU A 337 -20.25 22.10 -12.57
N PHE A 338 -20.28 20.90 -13.13
CA PHE A 338 -19.56 20.56 -14.34
C PHE A 338 -20.51 20.60 -15.52
N SER A 339 -20.20 21.39 -16.53
CA SER A 339 -20.84 21.30 -17.83
C SER A 339 -20.16 20.18 -18.62
N LEU A 340 -20.95 19.28 -19.22
CA LEU A 340 -20.42 18.24 -20.11
C LEU A 340 -19.78 18.84 -21.39
N GLU A 341 -20.04 20.11 -21.68
CA GLU A 341 -19.46 20.84 -22.81
C GLU A 341 -17.97 21.20 -22.59
N ASP A 342 -17.47 21.17 -21.35
CA ASP A 342 -16.07 21.46 -21.02
C ASP A 342 -15.16 20.22 -21.14
N MET A 343 -15.68 19.06 -21.53
CA MET A 343 -14.94 17.80 -21.66
C MET A 343 -14.49 17.44 -23.08
N ASP A 344 -14.81 18.29 -24.06
CA ASP A 344 -14.40 18.11 -25.47
C ASP A 344 -13.22 19.04 -25.85
N MET A 345 -12.06 18.83 -25.24
CA MET A 345 -10.78 19.34 -25.75
C MET A 345 -9.67 18.31 -25.55
#